data_eeeea147641ea50565931208743cfa22
#
_entry.id   eeeea147641ea50565931208743cfa22
#
_cell.length_a   1.000
_cell.length_b   1.000
_cell.length_c   1.000
_cell.angle_alpha   90.00
_cell.angle_beta   90.00
_cell.angle_gamma   90.00
#
_symmetry.space_group_name_H-M   'P 1'
#
loop_
_entity.id
_entity.type
_entity.pdbx_description
1 polymer ?
#
loop_
_entity_poly.entity_id
_entity_poly.type
_entity_poly.pdbx_seq_one_letter_code
_entity_poly.pdbx_strand_id
1 'polypeptide(L)'
;MRPTFQILLLSISLLVLSACEDPFILAAGGELSGTVTETPDSWQLDKDSAVAQLETRPEDPYSINFTYIQLSGRFYVYAGDTRTNWVKHIEQNPLVRVRVQDAIYPALAVRVMSDKELSEFASI
;
A
#
# COMPACT_ATOMS: atom_id res chain seq x y z
N MET A 1 -22.00 42.75 1.32
CA MET A 1 -20.54 42.54 1.44
C MET A 1 -20.17 41.48 2.45
N ARG A 2 -20.66 41.53 3.64
CA ARG A 2 -20.34 40.55 4.70
C ARG A 2 -20.74 39.10 4.36
N PRO A 3 -21.88 38.79 3.72
CA PRO A 3 -22.23 37.41 3.37
C PRO A 3 -21.30 36.79 2.33
N THR A 4 -20.80 37.58 1.40
CA THR A 4 -19.90 37.11 0.34
C THR A 4 -18.52 36.73 0.92
N PHE A 5 -18.05 37.46 1.92
CA PHE A 5 -16.80 37.19 2.59
C PHE A 5 -16.84 35.90 3.42
N GLN A 6 -17.97 35.64 4.09
CA GLN A 6 -18.18 34.39 4.85
C GLN A 6 -18.22 33.15 3.94
N ILE A 7 -18.85 33.25 2.78
CA ILE A 7 -18.90 32.16 1.79
C ILE A 7 -17.52 31.85 1.27
N LEU A 8 -16.69 32.86 1.02
CA LEU A 8 -15.31 32.67 0.56
C LEU A 8 -14.45 31.91 1.58
N LEU A 9 -14.57 32.23 2.86
CA LEU A 9 -13.86 31.54 3.92
C LEU A 9 -14.28 30.09 4.06
N LEU A 10 -15.55 29.79 3.90
CA LEU A 10 -16.08 28.44 3.95
C LEU A 10 -15.55 27.59 2.78
N SER A 11 -15.45 28.18 1.59
CA SER A 11 -14.91 27.50 0.42
C SER A 11 -13.43 27.14 0.58
N ILE A 12 -12.63 28.00 1.20
CA ILE A 12 -11.22 27.74 1.48
C ILE A 12 -11.07 26.59 2.48
N SER A 13 -11.92 26.55 3.52
CA SER A 13 -11.91 25.48 4.50
C SER A 13 -12.21 24.10 3.88
N LEU A 14 -13.15 24.03 2.93
CA LEU A 14 -13.48 22.80 2.22
C LEU A 14 -12.30 22.31 1.37
N LEU A 15 -11.58 23.19 0.71
CA LEU A 15 -10.41 22.82 -0.08
C LEU A 15 -9.28 22.23 0.80
N VAL A 16 -9.07 22.75 1.99
CA VAL A 16 -8.07 22.21 2.93
C VAL A 16 -8.46 20.82 3.41
N LEU A 17 -9.74 20.55 3.68
CA LEU A 17 -10.21 19.23 4.07
C LEU A 17 -10.03 18.18 2.96
N SER A 18 -10.26 18.54 1.70
CA SER A 18 -10.05 17.63 0.56
C SER A 18 -8.59 17.21 0.40
N ALA A 19 -7.65 18.08 0.71
CA ALA A 19 -6.21 17.80 0.61
C ALA A 19 -5.72 16.81 1.67
N CYS A 20 -6.45 16.57 2.76
CA CYS A 20 -6.07 15.66 3.83
C CYS A 20 -6.42 14.19 3.54
N GLU A 21 -7.13 13.90 2.45
CA GLU A 21 -7.58 12.56 2.10
C GLU A 21 -6.59 11.78 1.21
N ASP A 22 -5.50 12.40 0.78
CA ASP A 22 -4.53 11.75 -0.10
C ASP A 22 -3.60 10.83 0.70
N PRO A 23 -3.67 9.48 0.49
CA PRO A 23 -2.84 8.51 1.22
C PRO A 23 -1.37 8.50 0.79
N PHE A 24 -0.97 9.30 -0.18
CA PHE A 24 0.37 9.26 -0.78
C PHE A 24 1.39 10.16 -0.11
N ILE A 25 1.04 10.85 0.96
CA ILE A 25 1.97 11.70 1.65
C ILE A 25 2.69 10.86 2.70
N LEU A 26 3.45 11.35 3.54
CA LEU A 26 4.43 10.71 4.41
C LEU A 26 3.82 9.85 5.55
N ALA A 27 2.53 9.90 5.78
CA ALA A 27 1.86 9.17 6.85
C ALA A 27 1.14 7.94 6.31
N ALA A 28 0.92 6.95 7.18
CA ALA A 28 0.07 5.81 6.86
C ALA A 28 -1.33 6.28 6.48
N GLY A 29 -1.90 5.68 5.44
CA GLY A 29 -3.25 5.92 4.98
C GLY A 29 -4.24 4.88 5.48
N GLY A 30 -5.48 5.00 5.04
CA GLY A 30 -6.55 4.06 5.29
C GLY A 30 -6.80 3.14 4.11
N GLU A 31 -8.07 2.90 3.80
CA GLU A 31 -8.48 2.05 2.69
C GLU A 31 -7.95 2.56 1.34
N LEU A 32 -7.37 1.64 0.57
CA LEU A 32 -6.93 1.95 -0.79
C LEU A 32 -8.13 2.01 -1.74
N SER A 33 -8.09 2.93 -2.68
CA SER A 33 -9.05 3.05 -3.76
C SER A 33 -8.41 2.70 -5.09
N GLY A 34 -9.17 2.05 -5.98
CA GLY A 34 -8.72 1.64 -7.29
C GLY A 34 -9.58 0.52 -7.84
N THR A 35 -9.13 -0.11 -8.91
CA THR A 35 -9.86 -1.19 -9.57
C THR A 35 -9.41 -2.54 -9.01
N VAL A 36 -10.30 -3.23 -8.30
CA VAL A 36 -10.02 -4.59 -7.80
C VAL A 36 -9.78 -5.52 -8.99
N THR A 37 -8.63 -6.16 -9.00
CA THR A 37 -8.12 -6.94 -10.11
C THR A 37 -7.77 -8.35 -9.62
N GLU A 38 -7.98 -9.34 -10.47
CA GLU A 38 -7.62 -10.71 -10.14
C GLU A 38 -6.11 -10.82 -9.91
N THR A 39 -5.73 -11.43 -8.80
CA THR A 39 -4.33 -11.61 -8.45
C THR A 39 -3.73 -12.74 -9.30
N PRO A 40 -2.64 -12.48 -10.03
CA PRO A 40 -2.05 -13.49 -10.90
C PRO A 40 -1.32 -14.57 -10.10
N ASP A 41 -1.26 -15.78 -10.65
CA ASP A 41 -0.45 -16.86 -10.09
C ASP A 41 1.05 -16.58 -10.23
N SER A 42 1.42 -15.90 -11.30
CA SER A 42 2.78 -15.46 -11.57
C SER A 42 2.78 -13.98 -11.95
N TRP A 43 3.51 -13.17 -11.21
CA TRP A 43 3.56 -11.73 -11.42
C TRP A 43 4.43 -11.39 -12.64
N GLN A 44 3.89 -10.53 -13.50
CA GLN A 44 4.56 -10.05 -14.72
C GLN A 44 4.29 -8.55 -14.88
N LEU A 45 4.68 -7.77 -13.89
CA LEU A 45 4.58 -6.32 -13.94
C LEU A 45 5.67 -5.75 -14.86
N ASP A 46 5.42 -4.56 -15.39
CA ASP A 46 6.34 -3.89 -16.32
C ASP A 46 7.71 -3.60 -15.70
N LYS A 47 7.74 -3.40 -14.39
CA LYS A 47 8.98 -3.11 -13.66
C LYS A 47 9.21 -4.17 -12.59
N ASP A 48 10.46 -4.57 -12.42
CA ASP A 48 10.85 -5.50 -11.37
C ASP A 48 10.92 -4.84 -9.99
N SER A 49 10.95 -3.53 -9.95
CA SER A 49 10.93 -2.75 -8.69
C SER A 49 10.31 -1.38 -8.95
N ALA A 50 9.34 -1.01 -8.13
CA ALA A 50 8.71 0.30 -8.15
C ALA A 50 7.95 0.56 -6.86
N VAL A 51 7.48 1.78 -6.68
CA VAL A 51 6.64 2.14 -5.53
C VAL A 51 5.21 1.64 -5.76
N ALA A 52 4.66 1.04 -4.74
CA ALA A 52 3.28 0.59 -4.66
C ALA A 52 2.72 0.88 -3.27
N GLN A 53 1.49 0.49 -3.00
CA GLN A 53 0.86 0.61 -1.68
C GLN A 53 0.45 -0.76 -1.17
N LEU A 54 0.65 -0.97 0.13
CA LEU A 54 0.24 -2.18 0.84
C LEU A 54 -0.82 -1.81 1.87
N GLU A 55 -1.96 -2.48 1.80
CA GLU A 55 -3.05 -2.35 2.75
C GLU A 55 -3.12 -3.60 3.62
N THR A 56 -3.10 -3.41 4.91
CA THR A 56 -3.22 -4.47 5.92
C THR A 56 -4.46 -4.23 6.77
N ARG A 57 -4.79 -5.18 7.62
CA ARG A 57 -5.86 -5.07 8.61
C ARG A 57 -7.21 -4.74 7.96
N PRO A 58 -7.84 -5.75 7.27
CA PRO A 58 -9.07 -5.51 6.48
C PRO A 58 -10.24 -4.91 7.26
N GLU A 59 -10.36 -5.21 8.55
CA GLU A 59 -11.42 -4.71 9.43
C GLU A 59 -11.27 -3.24 9.80
N ASP A 60 -10.06 -2.70 9.66
CA ASP A 60 -9.73 -1.29 9.90
C ASP A 60 -8.52 -0.93 9.03
N PRO A 61 -8.73 -0.68 7.75
CA PRO A 61 -7.66 -0.62 6.75
C PRO A 61 -6.56 0.38 7.08
N TYR A 62 -5.33 -0.09 6.95
CA TYR A 62 -4.10 0.67 7.16
C TYR A 62 -3.18 0.46 5.95
N SER A 63 -2.78 1.53 5.29
CA SER A 63 -1.96 1.44 4.08
C SER A 63 -0.67 2.25 4.18
N ILE A 64 0.36 1.73 3.53
CA ILE A 64 1.66 2.38 3.43
C ILE A 64 2.16 2.38 1.99
N ASN A 65 3.07 3.29 1.68
CA ASN A 65 3.87 3.23 0.48
C ASN A 65 5.09 2.33 0.73
N PHE A 66 5.45 1.54 -0.27
CA PHE A 66 6.63 0.68 -0.21
C PHE A 66 7.20 0.47 -1.60
N THR A 67 8.43 -0.04 -1.67
CA THR A 67 9.03 -0.48 -2.92
C THR A 67 8.91 -2.00 -3.01
N TYR A 68 8.19 -2.50 -4.00
CA TYR A 68 8.11 -3.94 -4.24
C TYR A 68 9.30 -4.43 -5.03
N ILE A 69 9.56 -5.72 -4.93
CA ILE A 69 10.51 -6.43 -5.78
C ILE A 69 9.80 -7.62 -6.41
N GLN A 70 9.88 -7.70 -7.73
CA GLN A 70 9.37 -8.82 -8.52
C GLN A 70 10.56 -9.68 -8.94
N LEU A 71 10.51 -10.97 -8.57
CA LEU A 71 11.57 -11.92 -8.88
C LEU A 71 10.98 -13.29 -9.11
N SER A 72 11.29 -13.89 -10.26
CA SER A 72 10.83 -15.25 -10.62
C SER A 72 9.30 -15.42 -10.51
N GLY A 73 8.55 -14.42 -10.94
CA GLY A 73 7.09 -14.41 -10.90
C GLY A 73 6.47 -14.19 -9.54
N ARG A 74 7.27 -13.88 -8.52
CA ARG A 74 6.82 -13.59 -7.16
C ARG A 74 6.92 -12.11 -6.85
N PHE A 75 6.04 -11.66 -5.97
CA PHE A 75 5.96 -10.27 -5.52
C PHE A 75 6.38 -10.21 -4.06
N TYR A 76 7.43 -9.45 -3.80
CA TYR A 76 8.02 -9.35 -2.46
C TYR A 76 7.81 -7.96 -1.87
N VAL A 77 7.51 -7.97 -0.57
CA VAL A 77 7.47 -6.79 0.28
C VAL A 77 8.58 -6.94 1.32
N TYR A 78 9.38 -5.91 1.45
CA TYR A 78 10.53 -5.92 2.36
C TYR A 78 10.31 -4.93 3.52
N ALA A 79 10.57 -5.40 4.74
CA ALA A 79 10.61 -4.57 5.95
C ALA A 79 12.03 -4.52 6.50
N GLY A 80 12.53 -3.33 6.74
CA GLY A 80 13.82 -3.15 7.42
C GLY A 80 13.76 -3.50 8.90
N ASP A 81 12.57 -3.53 9.50
CA ASP A 81 12.34 -3.85 10.90
C ASP A 81 11.04 -4.63 11.05
N THR A 82 11.11 -5.80 11.68
CA THR A 82 9.94 -6.66 11.94
C THR A 82 8.98 -6.08 12.98
N ARG A 83 9.34 -4.99 13.64
CA ARG A 83 8.48 -4.28 14.60
C ARG A 83 7.58 -3.24 13.95
N THR A 84 7.65 -3.04 12.64
CA THR A 84 6.78 -2.10 11.93
C THR A 84 5.31 -2.51 12.06
N ASN A 85 4.41 -1.54 12.03
CA ASN A 85 2.98 -1.78 12.23
C ASN A 85 2.40 -2.73 11.20
N TRP A 86 2.76 -2.59 9.93
CA TRP A 86 2.21 -3.44 8.89
C TRP A 86 2.64 -4.91 9.03
N VAL A 87 3.85 -5.16 9.52
CA VAL A 87 4.30 -6.54 9.81
C VAL A 87 3.46 -7.14 10.93
N LYS A 88 3.22 -6.39 12.00
CA LYS A 88 2.37 -6.84 13.11
C LYS A 88 0.94 -7.14 12.66
N HIS A 89 0.38 -6.32 11.76
CA HIS A 89 -0.94 -6.57 11.20
C HIS A 89 -0.99 -7.87 10.40
N ILE A 90 0.02 -8.14 9.58
CA ILE A 90 0.12 -9.37 8.79
C ILE A 90 0.27 -10.61 9.67
N GLU A 91 1.02 -10.51 10.74
CA GLU A 91 1.15 -11.61 11.70
C GLU A 91 -0.19 -11.99 12.36
N GLN A 92 -1.05 -11.01 12.57
CA GLN A 92 -2.40 -11.23 13.13
C GLN A 92 -3.40 -11.68 12.07
N ASN A 93 -3.31 -11.11 10.85
CA ASN A 93 -4.17 -11.44 9.72
C ASN A 93 -3.39 -11.26 8.42
N PRO A 94 -3.09 -12.35 7.70
CA PRO A 94 -2.27 -12.30 6.49
C PRO A 94 -2.99 -11.76 5.26
N LEU A 95 -4.28 -11.44 5.36
CA LEU A 95 -5.01 -10.86 4.25
C LEU A 95 -4.56 -9.43 4.00
N VAL A 96 -4.11 -9.17 2.77
CA VAL A 96 -3.62 -7.85 2.35
C VAL A 96 -4.21 -7.48 1.01
N ARG A 97 -4.08 -6.21 0.66
CA ARG A 97 -4.29 -5.73 -0.71
C ARG A 97 -3.09 -4.92 -1.15
N VAL A 98 -2.68 -5.10 -2.38
CA VAL A 98 -1.58 -4.36 -2.97
C VAL A 98 -2.12 -3.51 -4.11
N ARG A 99 -1.79 -2.22 -4.13
CA ARG A 99 -2.13 -1.36 -5.27
C ARG A 99 -0.87 -1.04 -6.06
N VAL A 100 -0.89 -1.42 -7.32
CA VAL A 100 0.12 -1.05 -8.31
C VAL A 100 -0.59 -0.19 -9.36
N GLN A 101 -0.21 1.07 -9.48
CA GLN A 101 -0.94 2.07 -10.27
C GLN A 101 -2.41 2.13 -9.82
N ASP A 102 -3.38 1.82 -10.69
CA ASP A 102 -4.81 1.83 -10.34
C ASP A 102 -5.35 0.44 -9.97
N ALA A 103 -4.57 -0.62 -10.16
CA ALA A 103 -5.01 -1.98 -9.91
C ALA A 103 -4.78 -2.38 -8.45
N ILE A 104 -5.82 -2.92 -7.82
CA ILE A 104 -5.77 -3.47 -6.46
C ILE A 104 -5.82 -4.99 -6.55
N TYR A 105 -4.83 -5.64 -5.97
CA TYR A 105 -4.69 -7.10 -5.96
C TYR A 105 -4.88 -7.63 -4.54
N PRO A 106 -6.00 -8.33 -4.24
CA PRO A 106 -6.14 -9.05 -2.97
C PRO A 106 -5.14 -10.20 -2.90
N ALA A 107 -4.49 -10.38 -1.78
CA ALA A 107 -3.45 -11.40 -1.63
C ALA A 107 -3.34 -11.91 -0.19
N LEU A 108 -2.60 -13.00 -0.03
CA LEU A 108 -2.15 -13.50 1.27
C LEU A 108 -0.65 -13.24 1.40
N ALA A 109 -0.26 -12.57 2.47
CA ALA A 109 1.13 -12.35 2.78
C ALA A 109 1.72 -13.59 3.45
N VAL A 110 2.85 -14.07 2.94
CA VAL A 110 3.57 -15.22 3.48
C VAL A 110 4.99 -14.81 3.79
N ARG A 111 5.44 -15.07 5.01
CA ARG A 111 6.83 -14.80 5.39
C ARG A 111 7.78 -15.74 4.64
N VAL A 112 8.81 -15.17 4.03
CA VAL A 112 9.87 -15.96 3.40
C VAL A 112 10.76 -16.58 4.49
N MET A 113 10.82 -17.90 4.54
CA MET A 113 11.57 -18.67 5.52
C MET A 113 12.67 -19.55 4.91
N SER A 114 12.58 -19.84 3.59
CA SER A 114 13.53 -20.69 2.89
C SER A 114 14.88 -19.99 2.72
N ASP A 115 15.97 -20.66 3.11
CA ASP A 115 17.33 -20.14 2.94
C ASP A 115 17.66 -19.89 1.46
N LYS A 116 17.19 -20.75 0.58
CA LYS A 116 17.37 -20.60 -0.86
C LYS A 116 16.70 -19.33 -1.38
N GLU A 117 15.43 -19.11 -0.99
CA GLU A 117 14.66 -17.94 -1.43
C GLU A 117 15.23 -16.65 -0.85
N LEU A 118 15.67 -16.66 0.42
CA LEU A 118 16.33 -15.53 1.04
C LEU A 118 17.66 -15.19 0.35
N SER A 119 18.42 -16.20 -0.07
CA SER A 119 19.66 -16.00 -0.82
C SER A 119 19.40 -15.39 -2.21
N GLU A 120 18.40 -15.86 -2.90
CA GLU A 120 17.99 -15.31 -4.22
C GLU A 120 17.60 -13.84 -4.08
N PHE A 121 16.81 -13.50 -3.07
CA PHE A 121 16.39 -12.13 -2.79
C PHE A 121 17.60 -11.25 -2.46
N ALA A 122 18.54 -11.71 -1.64
CA ALA A 122 19.70 -10.94 -1.23
C ALA A 122 20.71 -10.69 -2.38
N SER A 123 20.60 -11.43 -3.48
CA SER A 123 21.48 -11.28 -4.64
C SER A 123 21.06 -10.17 -5.61
N ILE A 124 19.96 -9.49 -5.36
CA ILE A 124 19.38 -8.46 -6.24
C ILE A 124 20.12 -7.13 -6.12
#